data_026833b715fdeef81b0d7bd55499bfbd
#
_entry.id   026833b715fdeef81b0d7bd55499bfbd
#
_cell.length_a   1.000
_cell.length_b   1.000
_cell.length_c   1.000
_cell.angle_alpha   90.00
_cell.angle_beta   90.00
_cell.angle_gamma   90.00
#
_symmetry.space_group_name_H-M   'P 1'
#
loop_
_entity.id
_entity.type
_entity.pdbx_description
1 polymer ?
#
loop_
_entity_poly.entity_id
_entity_poly.type
_entity_poly.pdbx_seq_one_letter_code
_entity_poly.pdbx_strand_id
1 'polypeptide(L)'
;MDRVVLPFKPRFIVYYCGSNDVNGKEGATGIVERITQFNDRVHAVLPQTRVFFVAIQRAPDKRARWAVVDSVNATLKATAARSSYITYLDLNPVLFDRTGAVRSELYKPDSLHFLPPAYVEFTAIIKPALEQAWANKR
;
A
#
# COMPACT_ATOMS: atom_id res chain seq x y z
N MET A 1 -1.40 -16.86 -3.32
CA MET A 1 -1.19 -16.86 -1.88
C MET A 1 -0.63 -18.19 -1.38
N ASP A 2 -1.25 -19.29 -1.70
CA ASP A 2 -0.91 -20.63 -1.18
C ASP A 2 0.50 -21.12 -1.53
N ARG A 3 1.09 -20.60 -2.62
CA ARG A 3 2.45 -20.95 -3.07
C ARG A 3 3.53 -19.95 -2.66
N VAL A 4 3.16 -18.68 -2.44
CA VAL A 4 4.13 -17.58 -2.30
C VAL A 4 4.07 -16.85 -0.95
N VAL A 5 3.11 -17.19 -0.08
CA VAL A 5 2.95 -16.59 1.23
C VAL A 5 2.85 -17.65 2.32
N LEU A 6 1.84 -18.51 2.26
CA LEU A 6 1.52 -19.43 3.34
C LEU A 6 2.66 -20.41 3.71
N PRO A 7 3.42 -20.98 2.75
CA PRO A 7 4.50 -21.91 3.08
C PRO A 7 5.63 -21.28 3.90
N PHE A 8 5.83 -19.95 3.75
CA PHE A 8 6.93 -19.23 4.42
C PHE A 8 6.56 -18.76 5.83
N LYS A 9 5.28 -18.80 6.21
CA LYS A 9 4.77 -18.35 7.52
C LYS A 9 5.39 -17.01 7.94
N PRO A 10 5.35 -15.97 7.10
CA PRO A 10 6.04 -14.72 7.37
C PRO A 10 5.48 -14.04 8.62
N ARG A 11 6.34 -13.41 9.40
CA ARG A 11 5.91 -12.58 10.54
C ARG A 11 5.29 -11.27 10.06
N PHE A 12 5.83 -10.70 8.99
CA PHE A 12 5.36 -9.46 8.35
C PHE A 12 5.16 -9.67 6.86
N ILE A 13 4.13 -9.04 6.34
CA ILE A 13 3.89 -8.90 4.91
C ILE A 13 3.82 -7.41 4.60
N VAL A 14 4.70 -6.91 3.74
CA VAL A 14 4.52 -5.58 3.13
C VAL A 14 3.77 -5.80 1.83
N TYR A 15 2.55 -5.27 1.74
CA TYR A 15 1.62 -5.56 0.67
C TYR A 15 1.27 -4.29 -0.11
N TYR A 16 1.64 -4.25 -1.37
CA TYR A 16 1.27 -3.23 -2.34
C TYR A 16 0.52 -3.86 -3.50
N CYS A 17 -0.74 -3.46 -3.71
CA CYS A 17 -1.60 -3.99 -4.76
C CYS A 17 -2.71 -3.00 -5.10
N GLY A 18 -3.34 -3.16 -6.26
CA GLY A 18 -4.48 -2.34 -6.72
C GLY A 18 -4.13 -1.29 -7.77
N SER A 19 -2.85 -0.97 -7.95
CA SER A 19 -2.42 0.00 -8.96
C SER A 19 -2.81 -0.40 -10.38
N ASN A 20 -2.63 -1.67 -10.74
CA ASN A 20 -3.00 -2.19 -12.06
C ASN A 20 -4.51 -2.32 -12.23
N ASP A 21 -5.24 -2.60 -11.15
CA ASP A 21 -6.71 -2.64 -11.17
C ASP A 21 -7.29 -1.25 -11.49
N VAL A 22 -6.71 -0.19 -10.91
CA VAL A 22 -7.08 1.21 -11.24
C VAL A 22 -6.84 1.48 -12.73
N ASN A 23 -5.70 1.07 -13.29
CA ASN A 23 -5.39 1.21 -14.72
C ASN A 23 -6.34 0.35 -15.58
N GLY A 24 -6.72 -0.84 -15.10
CA GLY A 24 -7.72 -1.72 -15.71
C GLY A 24 -9.16 -1.21 -15.62
N LYS A 25 -9.37 0.04 -15.14
CA LYS A 25 -10.67 0.70 -14.97
C LYS A 25 -11.59 0.03 -13.94
N GLU A 26 -11.05 -0.77 -13.04
CA GLU A 26 -11.82 -1.36 -11.94
C GLU A 26 -12.35 -0.29 -10.98
N GLY A 27 -13.52 -0.52 -10.41
CA GLY A 27 -14.12 0.36 -9.40
C GLY A 27 -13.49 0.18 -8.02
N ALA A 28 -13.63 1.20 -7.16
CA ALA A 28 -13.05 1.18 -5.81
C ALA A 28 -13.53 -0.03 -4.99
N THR A 29 -14.81 -0.38 -5.07
CA THR A 29 -15.40 -1.50 -4.33
C THR A 29 -14.71 -2.82 -4.64
N GLY A 30 -14.56 -3.18 -5.92
CA GLY A 30 -13.94 -4.44 -6.30
C GLY A 30 -12.46 -4.52 -5.91
N ILE A 31 -11.73 -3.38 -5.96
CA ILE A 31 -10.34 -3.31 -5.51
C ILE A 31 -10.27 -3.55 -3.99
N VAL A 32 -11.11 -2.87 -3.22
CA VAL A 32 -11.18 -3.02 -1.75
C VAL A 32 -11.52 -4.44 -1.36
N GLU A 33 -12.52 -5.05 -2.01
CA GLU A 33 -12.93 -6.42 -1.73
C GLU A 33 -11.78 -7.41 -1.90
N ARG A 34 -11.04 -7.34 -3.02
CA ARG A 34 -9.89 -8.23 -3.26
C ARG A 34 -8.77 -8.06 -2.24
N ILE A 35 -8.47 -6.82 -1.86
CA ILE A 35 -7.44 -6.53 -0.84
C ILE A 35 -7.90 -7.05 0.52
N THR A 36 -9.17 -6.83 0.88
CA THR A 36 -9.75 -7.34 2.13
C THR A 36 -9.74 -8.86 2.17
N GLN A 37 -10.19 -9.52 1.12
CA GLN A 37 -10.13 -11.00 1.03
C GLN A 37 -8.71 -11.55 1.20
N PHE A 38 -7.71 -10.88 0.64
CA PHE A 38 -6.31 -11.27 0.86
C PHE A 38 -5.92 -11.16 2.35
N ASN A 39 -6.22 -10.02 2.97
CA ASN A 39 -5.89 -9.76 4.37
C ASN A 39 -6.59 -10.75 5.31
N ASP A 40 -7.88 -10.99 5.12
CA ASP A 40 -8.69 -11.90 5.93
C ASP A 40 -8.18 -13.34 5.81
N ARG A 41 -7.83 -13.76 4.57
CA ARG A 41 -7.27 -15.10 4.36
C ARG A 41 -5.88 -15.25 5.00
N VAL A 42 -5.03 -14.22 4.96
CA VAL A 42 -3.74 -14.23 5.68
C VAL A 42 -4.01 -14.39 7.18
N HIS A 43 -4.90 -13.59 7.74
CA HIS A 43 -5.17 -13.61 9.17
C HIS A 43 -5.80 -14.92 9.63
N ALA A 44 -6.71 -15.49 8.85
CA ALA A 44 -7.34 -16.79 9.16
C ALA A 44 -6.34 -17.95 9.24
N VAL A 45 -5.31 -17.95 8.38
CA VAL A 45 -4.32 -19.06 8.31
C VAL A 45 -3.07 -18.75 9.14
N LEU A 46 -2.69 -17.48 9.21
CA LEU A 46 -1.47 -16.99 9.88
C LEU A 46 -1.84 -15.85 10.86
N PRO A 47 -2.53 -16.15 11.97
CA PRO A 47 -3.09 -15.13 12.87
C PRO A 47 -2.02 -14.25 13.54
N GLN A 48 -0.77 -14.69 13.58
CA GLN A 48 0.36 -13.93 14.12
C GLN A 48 1.06 -13.03 13.08
N THR A 49 0.69 -13.15 11.80
CA THR A 49 1.26 -12.34 10.74
C THR A 49 0.65 -10.95 10.73
N ARG A 50 1.49 -9.91 10.70
CA ARG A 50 1.05 -8.52 10.52
C ARG A 50 1.19 -8.11 9.07
N VAL A 51 0.18 -7.43 8.54
CA VAL A 51 0.16 -6.90 7.18
C VAL A 51 0.38 -5.40 7.21
N PHE A 52 1.38 -4.92 6.47
CA PHE A 52 1.64 -3.51 6.22
C PHE A 52 1.14 -3.22 4.81
N PHE A 53 -0.06 -2.64 4.72
CA PHE A 53 -0.63 -2.26 3.44
C PHE A 53 -0.09 -0.90 3.02
N VAL A 54 0.56 -0.85 1.87
CA VAL A 54 1.04 0.39 1.25
C VAL A 54 -0.07 0.97 0.38
N ALA A 55 -0.45 2.21 0.65
CA ALA A 55 -1.46 2.94 -0.10
C ALA A 55 -1.19 2.94 -1.61
N ILE A 56 -2.23 2.89 -2.42
CA ILE A 56 -2.10 3.08 -3.86
C ILE A 56 -1.67 4.52 -4.12
N GLN A 57 -0.60 4.68 -4.91
CA GLN A 57 -0.06 6.01 -5.21
C GLN A 57 -0.90 6.72 -6.28
N ARG A 58 -1.05 8.04 -6.08
CA ARG A 58 -1.60 8.98 -7.07
C ARG A 58 -0.55 9.30 -8.14
N ALA A 59 -0.21 8.32 -8.97
CA ALA A 59 0.68 8.55 -10.09
C ALA A 59 0.04 9.51 -11.12
N PRO A 60 0.82 10.38 -11.79
CA PRO A 60 0.29 11.31 -12.81
C PRO A 60 -0.46 10.61 -13.95
N ASP A 61 0.04 9.45 -14.40
CA ASP A 61 -0.62 8.61 -15.41
C ASP A 61 -2.07 8.22 -15.02
N LYS A 62 -2.35 8.16 -13.73
CA LYS A 62 -3.68 7.83 -13.19
C LYS A 62 -4.54 9.03 -12.82
N ARG A 63 -4.18 10.25 -13.22
CA ARG A 63 -4.86 11.48 -12.77
C ARG A 63 -6.38 11.40 -12.95
N ALA A 64 -6.86 10.89 -14.07
CA ALA A 64 -8.29 10.71 -14.33
C ALA A 64 -8.99 9.71 -13.37
N ARG A 65 -8.22 8.93 -12.62
CA ARG A 65 -8.69 7.88 -11.71
C ARG A 65 -8.32 8.15 -10.24
N TRP A 66 -7.78 9.31 -9.91
CA TRP A 66 -7.41 9.64 -8.52
C TRP A 66 -8.58 9.53 -7.55
N ALA A 67 -9.79 9.88 -7.96
CA ALA A 67 -10.98 9.69 -7.11
C ALA A 67 -11.19 8.23 -6.69
N VAL A 68 -10.89 7.26 -7.58
CA VAL A 68 -10.93 5.83 -7.26
C VAL A 68 -9.79 5.47 -6.31
N VAL A 69 -8.58 5.95 -6.57
CA VAL A 69 -7.42 5.75 -5.67
C VAL A 69 -7.74 6.25 -4.26
N ASP A 70 -8.29 7.46 -4.16
CA ASP A 70 -8.64 8.07 -2.87
C ASP A 70 -9.71 7.28 -2.13
N SER A 71 -10.75 6.83 -2.83
CA SER A 71 -11.83 6.02 -2.25
C SER A 71 -11.29 4.69 -1.70
N VAL A 72 -10.43 3.99 -2.47
CA VAL A 72 -9.76 2.77 -2.03
C VAL A 72 -8.91 3.04 -0.79
N ASN A 73 -8.03 4.04 -0.86
CA ASN A 73 -7.11 4.37 0.22
C ASN A 73 -7.84 4.79 1.50
N ALA A 74 -8.89 5.60 1.40
CA ALA A 74 -9.70 6.00 2.54
C ALA A 74 -10.36 4.79 3.23
N THR A 75 -10.93 3.88 2.44
CA THR A 75 -11.59 2.67 2.97
C THR A 75 -10.57 1.76 3.67
N LEU A 76 -9.42 1.51 3.04
CA LEU A 76 -8.38 0.65 3.61
C LEU A 76 -7.72 1.27 4.85
N LYS A 77 -7.53 2.59 4.86
CA LYS A 77 -7.06 3.31 6.06
C LYS A 77 -8.03 3.16 7.22
N ALA A 78 -9.33 3.33 6.97
CA ALA A 78 -10.37 3.15 7.98
C ALA A 78 -10.46 1.69 8.47
N THR A 79 -10.26 0.71 7.59
CA THR A 79 -10.19 -0.71 7.94
C THR A 79 -8.98 -1.00 8.82
N ALA A 80 -7.81 -0.51 8.45
CA ALA A 80 -6.58 -0.68 9.24
C ALA A 80 -6.69 -0.06 10.63
N ALA A 81 -7.34 1.10 10.78
CA ALA A 81 -7.56 1.75 12.07
C ALA A 81 -8.39 0.92 13.07
N ARG A 82 -9.18 -0.03 12.56
CA ARG A 82 -9.99 -0.97 13.37
C ARG A 82 -9.40 -2.37 13.46
N SER A 83 -8.23 -2.60 12.85
CA SER A 83 -7.58 -3.91 12.78
C SER A 83 -6.39 -3.96 13.73
N SER A 84 -6.20 -5.09 14.41
CA SER A 84 -5.01 -5.36 15.23
C SER A 84 -3.81 -5.89 14.42
N TYR A 85 -4.06 -6.36 13.19
CA TYR A 85 -3.05 -7.02 12.36
C TYR A 85 -2.70 -6.28 11.07
N ILE A 86 -3.44 -5.19 10.71
CA ILE A 86 -3.17 -4.37 9.53
C ILE A 86 -2.61 -3.01 9.95
N THR A 87 -1.54 -2.60 9.32
CA THR A 87 -0.97 -1.24 9.42
C THR A 87 -1.04 -0.60 8.04
N TYR A 88 -1.65 0.59 7.95
CA TYR A 88 -1.72 1.36 6.71
C TYR A 88 -0.52 2.30 6.60
N LEU A 89 0.19 2.26 5.48
CA LEU A 89 1.35 3.10 5.17
C LEU A 89 1.03 3.99 3.98
N ASP A 90 1.00 5.30 4.19
CA ASP A 90 0.74 6.26 3.12
C ASP A 90 2.05 6.85 2.60
N LEU A 91 2.37 6.54 1.34
CA LEU A 91 3.53 7.09 0.65
C LEU A 91 3.17 8.28 -0.26
N ASN A 92 1.88 8.62 -0.39
CA ASN A 92 1.45 9.71 -1.27
C ASN A 92 2.04 11.09 -0.89
N PRO A 93 2.18 11.46 0.40
CA PRO A 93 2.76 12.75 0.77
C PRO A 93 4.17 13.00 0.19
N VAL A 94 4.94 11.94 -0.05
CA VAL A 94 6.28 12.04 -0.66
C VAL A 94 6.22 12.46 -2.13
N LEU A 95 5.13 12.16 -2.80
CA LEU A 95 4.97 12.31 -4.25
C LEU A 95 4.51 13.72 -4.68
N PHE A 96 4.25 14.59 -3.70
CA PHE A 96 3.78 15.96 -3.92
C PHE A 96 4.66 16.94 -3.17
N ASP A 97 4.84 18.11 -3.74
CA ASP A 97 5.52 19.22 -3.07
C ASP A 97 4.58 19.98 -2.12
N ARG A 98 5.09 21.02 -1.48
CA ARG A 98 4.33 21.84 -0.51
C ARG A 98 3.16 22.61 -1.14
N THR A 99 3.15 22.78 -2.47
CA THR A 99 2.07 23.41 -3.20
C THR A 99 0.99 22.43 -3.65
N GLY A 100 1.22 21.13 -3.45
CA GLY A 100 0.38 20.03 -3.95
C GLY A 100 0.67 19.65 -5.40
N ALA A 101 1.74 20.18 -6.00
CA ALA A 101 2.17 19.77 -7.33
C ALA A 101 2.90 18.43 -7.27
N VAL A 102 2.75 17.65 -8.34
CA VAL A 102 3.42 16.35 -8.46
C VAL A 102 4.93 16.55 -8.58
N ARG A 103 5.70 15.82 -7.82
CA ARG A 103 7.16 15.77 -7.90
C ARG A 103 7.59 14.87 -9.07
N SER A 104 7.57 15.45 -10.29
CA SER A 104 7.84 14.71 -11.53
C SER A 104 9.23 14.09 -11.57
N GLU A 105 10.21 14.66 -10.85
CA GLU A 105 11.57 14.15 -10.72
C GLU A 105 11.66 12.78 -10.03
N LEU A 106 10.59 12.33 -9.39
CA LEU A 106 10.50 11.01 -8.76
C LEU A 106 10.00 9.93 -9.70
N TYR A 107 9.54 10.29 -10.89
CA TYR A 107 8.92 9.36 -11.83
C TYR A 107 9.78 9.12 -13.06
N LYS A 108 9.64 7.92 -13.65
CA LYS A 108 10.11 7.63 -15.00
C LYS A 108 9.30 8.43 -16.03
N PRO A 109 9.75 8.51 -17.31
CA PRO A 109 9.03 9.22 -18.37
C PRO A 109 7.58 8.76 -18.59
N ASP A 110 7.24 7.54 -18.17
CA ASP A 110 5.87 7.01 -18.24
C ASP A 110 4.93 7.60 -17.19
N SER A 111 5.42 8.43 -16.27
CA SER A 111 4.65 9.09 -15.22
C SER A 111 3.91 8.11 -14.27
N LEU A 112 4.35 6.86 -14.25
CA LEU A 112 3.77 5.77 -13.47
C LEU A 112 4.79 5.09 -12.56
N HIS A 113 5.94 4.69 -13.11
CA HIS A 113 6.97 4.01 -12.37
C HIS A 113 7.96 4.99 -11.74
N PHE A 114 8.54 4.58 -10.62
CA PHE A 114 9.40 5.46 -9.83
C PHE A 114 10.87 5.35 -10.22
N LEU A 115 11.59 6.45 -10.01
CA LEU A 115 13.05 6.51 -10.04
C LEU A 115 13.65 6.18 -8.66
N PRO A 116 14.95 5.83 -8.59
CA PRO A 116 15.60 5.48 -7.32
C PRO A 116 15.40 6.48 -6.17
N PRO A 117 15.39 7.82 -6.36
CA PRO A 117 15.15 8.77 -5.28
C PRO A 117 13.81 8.56 -4.55
N ALA A 118 12.74 8.18 -5.27
CA ALA A 118 11.45 7.90 -4.64
C ALA A 118 11.54 6.74 -3.65
N TYR A 119 12.28 5.69 -4.00
CA TYR A 119 12.44 4.52 -3.12
C TYR A 119 13.24 4.84 -1.85
N VAL A 120 14.16 5.80 -1.90
CA VAL A 120 14.86 6.28 -0.70
C VAL A 120 13.85 6.90 0.27
N GLU A 121 12.98 7.78 -0.23
CA GLU A 121 11.95 8.43 0.60
C GLU A 121 10.89 7.43 1.07
N PHE A 122 10.46 6.47 0.25
CA PHE A 122 9.55 5.40 0.66
C PHE A 122 10.16 4.54 1.76
N THR A 123 11.45 4.24 1.67
CA THR A 123 12.17 3.47 2.69
C THR A 123 12.19 4.21 4.03
N ALA A 124 12.33 5.54 4.01
CA ALA A 124 12.30 6.36 5.22
C ALA A 124 10.93 6.31 5.96
N ILE A 125 9.86 5.91 5.28
CA ILE A 125 8.53 5.70 5.89
C ILE A 125 8.34 4.24 6.29
N ILE A 126 8.65 3.32 5.40
CA ILE A 126 8.35 1.89 5.58
C ILE A 126 9.25 1.28 6.66
N LYS A 127 10.56 1.56 6.60
CA LYS A 127 11.55 0.93 7.48
C LYS A 127 11.27 1.19 8.97
N PRO A 128 11.07 2.44 9.44
CA PRO A 128 10.76 2.69 10.86
C PRO A 128 9.49 2.00 11.33
N ALA A 129 8.45 1.93 10.49
CA ALA A 129 7.21 1.23 10.83
C ALA A 129 7.42 -0.28 11.07
N LEU A 130 8.27 -0.91 10.25
CA LEU A 130 8.64 -2.31 10.41
C LEU A 130 9.52 -2.52 11.65
N GLU A 131 10.51 -1.66 11.87
CA GLU A 131 11.41 -1.73 13.04
C GLU A 131 10.64 -1.56 14.35
N GLN A 132 9.73 -0.61 14.42
CA GLN A 132 8.86 -0.42 15.57
C GLN A 132 7.98 -1.65 15.84
N ALA A 133 7.38 -2.20 14.79
CA ALA A 133 6.57 -3.41 14.92
C ALA A 133 7.40 -4.63 15.31
N TRP A 134 8.67 -4.66 14.92
CA TRP A 134 9.59 -5.72 15.31
C TRP A 134 9.98 -5.61 16.79
N ALA A 135 10.26 -4.40 17.26
CA ALA A 135 10.65 -4.14 18.66
C ALA A 135 9.49 -4.41 19.65
N ASN A 136 8.25 -4.09 19.27
CA ASN A 136 7.06 -4.25 20.12
C ASN A 136 6.59 -5.72 20.28
N LYS A 137 7.41 -6.70 19.95
CA LYS A 137 7.16 -8.13 20.09
C LYS A 137 7.79 -8.72 21.34
N ARG A 138 7.49 -8.13 22.47
CA ARG A 138 7.71 -8.80 23.76
C ARG A 138 6.39 -9.21 24.37
#